data_837709206bc8428c4e94373c231a851e
#
_entry.id   837709206bc8428c4e94373c231a851e
#
_cell.length_a   1.000
_cell.length_b   1.000
_cell.length_c   1.000
_cell.angle_alpha   90.00
_cell.angle_beta   90.00
_cell.angle_gamma   90.00
#
_symmetry.space_group_name_H-M   'P 1'
#
loop_
_entity.id
_entity.type
_entity.pdbx_description
1 polymer ?
#
loop_
_entity_poly.entity_id
_entity_poly.type
_entity_poly.pdbx_seq_one_letter_code
_entity_poly.pdbx_strand_id
1 'polypeptide(L)'
;VQQVDSLGRKVKTGWTFGALPSVAFDADLGFQGGALANIYYYGDGSQYPEYIHSLYAEAAYTTKNYGIFRVNYDSKYLIPNHRLTLDATYQPDAMCDFYGFNGYQSVYNQDFHKWKKDQSKMGNPALYQSRAFYKYKRDLFRFAADIEGTIWQNIKWNAGLGVLGYMIDECDIAMLNGKNEFDPN
;
A
#
# COMPACT_ATOMS: atom_id res chain seq x y z
N VAL A 1 -16.03 -12.18 38.10
CA VAL A 1 -15.14 -11.14 38.66
C VAL A 1 -14.36 -10.55 37.52
N GLN A 2 -14.49 -9.23 37.28
CA GLN A 2 -13.70 -8.55 36.24
C GLN A 2 -12.25 -8.43 36.74
N GLN A 3 -11.31 -9.03 36.01
CA GLN A 3 -9.89 -8.84 36.26
C GLN A 3 -9.46 -7.42 35.90
N VAL A 4 -8.72 -6.78 36.79
CA VAL A 4 -8.10 -5.45 36.55
C VAL A 4 -6.57 -5.61 36.65
N ASP A 5 -5.86 -4.83 35.85
CA ASP A 5 -4.39 -4.80 35.90
C ASP A 5 -3.89 -3.98 37.11
N SER A 6 -2.56 -3.92 37.28
CA SER A 6 -1.91 -3.16 38.35
C SER A 6 -2.22 -1.66 38.36
N LEU A 7 -2.77 -1.13 37.27
CA LEU A 7 -3.18 0.27 37.10
C LEU A 7 -4.71 0.46 37.20
N GLY A 8 -5.46 -0.57 37.61
CA GLY A 8 -6.92 -0.53 37.73
C GLY A 8 -7.67 -0.57 36.40
N ARG A 9 -7.01 -0.87 35.27
CA ARG A 9 -7.64 -0.95 33.96
C ARG A 9 -8.21 -2.36 33.75
N LYS A 10 -9.34 -2.45 33.08
CA LYS A 10 -9.98 -3.72 32.73
C LYS A 10 -9.08 -4.56 31.85
N VAL A 11 -8.72 -5.77 32.31
CA VAL A 11 -7.95 -6.73 31.52
C VAL A 11 -8.78 -7.21 30.34
N LYS A 12 -8.21 -7.14 29.13
CA LYS A 12 -8.83 -7.70 27.93
C LYS A 12 -8.48 -9.17 27.80
N THR A 13 -9.47 -9.97 27.41
CA THR A 13 -9.36 -11.41 27.17
C THR A 13 -9.99 -11.77 25.84
N GLY A 14 -9.54 -12.88 25.24
CA GLY A 14 -10.07 -13.34 23.96
C GLY A 14 -9.76 -12.39 22.81
N TRP A 15 -10.68 -12.30 21.88
CA TRP A 15 -10.56 -11.48 20.67
C TRP A 15 -11.06 -10.06 20.90
N THR A 16 -10.29 -9.10 20.40
CA THR A 16 -10.69 -7.69 20.33
C THR A 16 -10.41 -7.17 18.92
N PHE A 17 -11.35 -6.45 18.33
CA PHE A 17 -11.17 -5.89 17.02
C PHE A 17 -11.59 -4.42 16.98
N GLY A 18 -10.97 -3.67 16.12
CA GLY A 18 -11.34 -2.30 15.79
C GLY A 18 -11.22 -2.11 14.29
N ALA A 19 -12.16 -1.41 13.70
CA ALA A 19 -12.12 -1.06 12.28
C ALA A 19 -12.42 0.44 12.13
N LEU A 20 -11.73 1.08 11.18
CA LEU A 20 -11.90 2.49 10.86
C LEU A 20 -12.04 2.65 9.35
N PRO A 21 -13.00 3.43 8.87
CA PRO A 21 -13.04 3.84 7.47
C PRO A 21 -11.88 4.81 7.19
N SER A 22 -11.32 4.71 6.00
CA SER A 22 -10.31 5.63 5.47
C SER A 22 -10.87 6.37 4.27
N VAL A 23 -10.87 7.69 4.34
CA VAL A 23 -11.32 8.55 3.25
C VAL A 23 -10.30 9.67 3.09
N ALA A 24 -9.79 9.84 1.87
CA ALA A 24 -8.82 10.87 1.54
C ALA A 24 -9.08 11.41 0.13
N PHE A 25 -8.53 12.57 -0.16
CA PHE A 25 -8.50 13.15 -1.49
C PHE A 25 -7.09 13.63 -1.81
N ASP A 26 -6.61 13.24 -2.97
CA ASP A 26 -5.34 13.69 -3.52
C ASP A 26 -5.55 14.17 -4.96
N ALA A 27 -4.88 15.25 -5.35
CA ALA A 27 -5.05 15.84 -6.68
C ALA A 27 -4.59 14.88 -7.81
N ASP A 28 -3.56 14.08 -7.54
CA ASP A 28 -2.98 13.16 -8.51
C ASP A 28 -3.70 11.80 -8.52
N LEU A 29 -4.13 11.30 -7.35
CA LEU A 29 -4.76 9.99 -7.17
C LEU A 29 -6.29 10.04 -7.13
N GLY A 30 -6.87 11.22 -6.97
CA GLY A 30 -8.31 11.43 -6.87
C GLY A 30 -8.86 11.12 -5.47
N PHE A 31 -10.13 10.72 -5.40
CA PHE A 31 -10.78 10.33 -4.17
C PHE A 31 -10.41 8.90 -3.78
N GLN A 32 -9.98 8.71 -2.54
CA GLN A 32 -9.66 7.41 -1.96
C GLN A 32 -10.75 7.00 -0.97
N GLY A 33 -11.23 5.77 -1.11
CA GLY A 33 -12.08 5.11 -0.14
C GLY A 33 -11.46 3.79 0.32
N GLY A 34 -11.61 3.48 1.60
CA GLY A 34 -11.03 2.26 2.15
C GLY A 34 -11.43 2.01 3.59
N ALA A 35 -10.81 1.00 4.17
CA ALA A 35 -10.93 0.67 5.58
C ALA A 35 -9.64 0.01 6.08
N LEU A 36 -9.39 0.17 7.36
CA LEU A 36 -8.36 -0.57 8.09
C LEU A 36 -8.99 -1.29 9.30
N ALA A 37 -8.44 -2.43 9.64
CA ALA A 37 -8.87 -3.22 10.78
C ALA A 37 -7.67 -3.70 11.59
N ASN A 38 -7.80 -3.67 12.92
CA ASN A 38 -6.88 -4.27 13.86
C ASN A 38 -7.62 -5.35 14.64
N ILE A 39 -7.06 -6.53 14.68
CA ILE A 39 -7.57 -7.68 15.42
C ILE A 39 -6.49 -8.13 16.38
N TYR A 40 -6.83 -8.21 17.67
CA TYR A 40 -5.92 -8.63 18.73
C TYR A 40 -6.49 -9.84 19.44
N TYR A 41 -5.63 -10.77 19.78
CA TYR A 41 -5.96 -11.91 20.62
C TYR A 41 -5.14 -11.86 21.91
N TYR A 42 -5.82 -11.81 23.04
CA TYR A 42 -5.23 -11.70 24.38
C TYR A 42 -5.28 -13.01 25.19
N GLY A 43 -5.82 -14.10 24.61
CA GLY A 43 -5.98 -15.36 25.32
C GLY A 43 -6.82 -15.23 26.59
N ASP A 44 -6.31 -15.72 27.70
CA ASP A 44 -6.91 -15.59 29.03
C ASP A 44 -6.66 -14.23 29.71
N GLY A 45 -5.85 -13.35 29.09
CA GLY A 45 -5.48 -12.05 29.63
C GLY A 45 -4.27 -12.05 30.55
N SER A 46 -3.62 -13.19 30.77
CA SER A 46 -2.44 -13.29 31.63
C SER A 46 -1.26 -12.46 31.19
N GLN A 47 -1.17 -12.16 29.87
CA GLN A 47 -0.11 -11.35 29.27
C GLN A 47 -0.52 -9.89 29.07
N TYR A 48 -1.75 -9.50 29.44
CA TYR A 48 -2.21 -8.12 29.27
C TYR A 48 -1.27 -7.11 29.99
N PRO A 49 -0.87 -5.99 29.39
CA PRO A 49 -1.44 -5.36 28.17
C PRO A 49 -0.88 -5.88 26.84
N GLU A 50 0.03 -6.85 26.84
CA GLU A 50 0.54 -7.43 25.61
C GLU A 50 -0.50 -8.37 24.96
N TYR A 51 -0.55 -8.39 23.63
CA TYR A 51 -1.35 -9.34 22.86
C TYR A 51 -0.54 -10.61 22.57
N ILE A 52 -1.23 -11.72 22.42
CA ILE A 52 -0.63 -12.97 21.94
C ILE A 52 -0.47 -12.92 20.41
N HIS A 53 -1.52 -12.48 19.73
CA HIS A 53 -1.53 -12.30 18.27
C HIS A 53 -2.11 -10.94 17.91
N SER A 54 -1.54 -10.31 16.90
CA SER A 54 -2.05 -9.10 16.27
C SER A 54 -2.14 -9.32 14.78
N LEU A 55 -3.28 -8.94 14.19
CA LEU A 55 -3.48 -8.91 12.75
C LEU A 55 -3.97 -7.51 12.37
N TYR A 56 -3.22 -6.84 11.51
CA TYR A 56 -3.61 -5.60 10.85
C TYR A 56 -3.98 -5.91 9.40
N ALA A 57 -5.07 -5.38 8.94
CA ALA A 57 -5.48 -5.44 7.54
C ALA A 57 -5.91 -4.04 7.08
N GLU A 58 -5.49 -3.68 5.88
CA GLU A 58 -5.82 -2.42 5.23
C GLU A 58 -6.21 -2.69 3.78
N ALA A 59 -7.29 -2.06 3.34
CA ALA A 59 -7.70 -2.06 1.95
C ALA A 59 -8.22 -0.67 1.59
N ALA A 60 -7.58 -0.01 0.63
CA ALA A 60 -8.02 1.27 0.12
C ALA A 60 -7.80 1.34 -1.40
N TYR A 61 -8.69 2.06 -2.07
CA TYR A 61 -8.65 2.20 -3.53
C TYR A 61 -9.06 3.61 -3.93
N THR A 62 -8.45 4.14 -4.99
CA THR A 62 -8.69 5.48 -5.48
C THR A 62 -9.46 5.50 -6.79
N THR A 63 -10.07 6.63 -7.11
CA THR A 63 -10.81 6.81 -8.36
C THR A 63 -9.93 6.81 -9.62
N LYS A 64 -8.60 6.93 -9.46
CA LYS A 64 -7.63 6.81 -10.55
C LYS A 64 -6.90 5.46 -10.56
N ASN A 65 -7.52 4.44 -9.94
CA ASN A 65 -7.05 3.05 -9.95
C ASN A 65 -5.67 2.84 -9.32
N TYR A 66 -5.37 3.59 -8.27
CA TYR A 66 -4.32 3.27 -7.32
C TYR A 66 -4.93 2.55 -6.13
N GLY A 67 -4.29 1.50 -5.65
CA GLY A 67 -4.76 0.73 -4.50
C GLY A 67 -3.66 0.43 -3.51
N ILE A 68 -4.05 0.17 -2.26
CA ILE A 68 -3.20 -0.42 -1.24
C ILE A 68 -3.98 -1.51 -0.52
N PHE A 69 -3.41 -2.71 -0.51
CA PHE A 69 -3.90 -3.87 0.21
C PHE A 69 -2.76 -4.41 1.05
N ARG A 70 -2.90 -4.35 2.37
CA ARG A 70 -1.84 -4.75 3.29
C ARG A 70 -2.39 -5.64 4.39
N VAL A 71 -1.65 -6.68 4.71
CA VAL A 71 -1.87 -7.52 5.88
C VAL A 71 -0.56 -7.61 6.64
N ASN A 72 -0.63 -7.35 7.94
CA ASN A 72 0.50 -7.50 8.85
C ASN A 72 0.08 -8.39 10.01
N TYR A 73 0.88 -9.40 10.29
CA TYR A 73 0.71 -10.27 11.45
C TYR A 73 1.91 -10.14 12.37
N ASP A 74 1.65 -10.05 13.67
CA ASP A 74 2.68 -9.98 14.70
C ASP A 74 2.32 -10.87 15.88
N SER A 75 3.27 -11.64 16.35
CA SER A 75 3.11 -12.48 17.52
C SER A 75 4.43 -12.70 18.25
N LYS A 76 4.39 -12.56 19.57
CA LYS A 76 5.51 -12.88 20.46
C LYS A 76 5.42 -14.31 21.03
N TYR A 77 4.33 -15.00 20.77
CA TYR A 77 3.99 -16.26 21.46
C TYR A 77 3.73 -17.42 20.52
N LEU A 78 3.73 -17.19 19.20
CA LEU A 78 3.56 -18.27 18.22
C LEU A 78 4.74 -19.25 18.26
N ILE A 79 5.96 -18.71 18.39
CA ILE A 79 7.18 -19.48 18.58
C ILE A 79 7.74 -19.13 19.96
N PRO A 80 7.97 -20.10 20.86
CA PRO A 80 8.48 -19.80 22.18
C PRO A 80 9.76 -18.96 22.15
N ASN A 81 9.81 -17.90 22.94
CA ASN A 81 10.93 -16.96 23.06
C ASN A 81 11.30 -16.18 21.80
N HIS A 82 10.42 -16.20 20.78
CA HIS A 82 10.65 -15.46 19.54
C HIS A 82 9.42 -14.61 19.19
N ARG A 83 9.67 -13.45 18.62
CA ARG A 83 8.64 -12.64 17.97
C ARG A 83 8.69 -12.91 16.47
N LEU A 84 7.56 -13.22 15.88
CA LEU A 84 7.37 -13.39 14.44
C LEU A 84 6.55 -12.23 13.92
N THR A 85 7.05 -11.58 12.87
CA THR A 85 6.31 -10.55 12.12
C THR A 85 6.25 -10.94 10.65
N LEU A 86 5.05 -10.92 10.09
CA LEU A 86 4.81 -11.15 8.65
C LEU A 86 4.10 -9.93 8.08
N ASP A 87 4.56 -9.46 6.94
CA ASP A 87 3.97 -8.32 6.23
C ASP A 87 3.79 -8.67 4.75
N ALA A 88 2.58 -8.53 4.25
CA ALA A 88 2.25 -8.72 2.85
C ALA A 88 1.54 -7.47 2.33
N THR A 89 2.02 -6.93 1.22
CA THR A 89 1.47 -5.72 0.61
C THR A 89 1.31 -5.93 -0.90
N TYR A 90 0.16 -5.53 -1.42
CA TYR A 90 -0.11 -5.42 -2.85
C TYR A 90 -0.56 -3.98 -3.16
N GLN A 91 0.13 -3.34 -4.11
CA GLN A 91 -0.15 -1.97 -4.52
C GLN A 91 -0.28 -1.90 -6.04
N PRO A 92 -1.49 -2.02 -6.59
CA PRO A 92 -1.75 -1.72 -7.99
C PRO A 92 -1.72 -0.21 -8.22
N ASP A 93 -1.06 0.20 -9.28
CA ASP A 93 -1.00 1.57 -9.75
C ASP A 93 -1.14 1.60 -11.26
N ALA A 94 -2.29 2.04 -11.72
CA ALA A 94 -2.61 2.01 -13.15
C ALA A 94 -1.92 3.11 -13.96
N MET A 95 -1.34 4.13 -13.32
CA MET A 95 -0.86 5.34 -14.00
C MET A 95 0.39 5.95 -13.35
N CYS A 96 1.44 5.14 -13.16
CA CYS A 96 2.74 5.66 -12.74
C CYS A 96 3.35 6.58 -13.79
N ASP A 97 3.94 7.69 -13.38
CA ASP A 97 4.70 8.55 -14.26
C ASP A 97 6.13 8.04 -14.46
N PHE A 98 6.62 8.11 -15.69
CA PHE A 98 7.99 7.78 -16.04
C PHE A 98 8.55 8.71 -17.13
N TYR A 99 9.57 9.46 -16.79
CA TYR A 99 10.18 10.45 -17.68
C TYR A 99 11.56 10.04 -18.21
N GLY A 100 11.97 8.78 -18.02
CA GLY A 100 13.23 8.22 -18.45
C GLY A 100 14.21 7.94 -17.31
N PHE A 101 15.28 7.19 -17.61
CA PHE A 101 16.26 6.73 -16.62
C PHE A 101 17.39 7.74 -16.33
N ASN A 102 17.60 8.72 -17.21
CA ASN A 102 18.73 9.63 -17.09
C ASN A 102 18.26 11.08 -17.28
N GLY A 103 18.42 11.89 -16.25
CA GLY A 103 18.00 13.28 -16.23
C GLY A 103 18.59 14.15 -17.32
N TYR A 104 19.78 13.84 -17.84
CA TYR A 104 20.40 14.58 -18.94
C TYR A 104 19.85 14.23 -20.32
N GLN A 105 19.30 13.05 -20.49
CA GLN A 105 18.71 12.58 -21.76
C GLN A 105 17.19 12.57 -21.75
N SER A 106 16.57 12.69 -20.59
CA SER A 106 15.14 12.66 -20.41
C SER A 106 14.59 14.09 -20.45
N VAL A 107 14.17 14.53 -21.60
CA VAL A 107 13.55 15.85 -21.78
C VAL A 107 12.04 15.69 -21.80
N TYR A 108 11.38 16.26 -20.80
CA TYR A 108 9.92 16.33 -20.80
C TYR A 108 9.44 17.24 -21.93
N ASN A 109 8.60 16.69 -22.79
CA ASN A 109 7.91 17.46 -23.82
C ASN A 109 6.39 17.25 -23.69
N GLN A 110 5.70 18.32 -23.36
CA GLN A 110 4.25 18.29 -23.20
C GLN A 110 3.50 17.90 -24.48
N ASP A 111 4.07 18.18 -25.66
CA ASP A 111 3.43 17.91 -26.94
C ASP A 111 3.32 16.41 -27.23
N PHE A 112 4.15 15.58 -26.59
CA PHE A 112 4.09 14.13 -26.75
C PHE A 112 2.83 13.49 -26.14
N HIS A 113 2.23 14.09 -25.11
CA HIS A 113 1.15 13.45 -24.34
C HIS A 113 -0.08 14.32 -24.10
N LYS A 114 -0.01 15.66 -24.33
CA LYS A 114 -1.16 16.54 -24.11
C LYS A 114 -2.03 16.63 -25.35
N TRP A 115 -3.12 15.86 -25.32
CA TRP A 115 -4.18 15.98 -26.31
C TRP A 115 -5.16 17.09 -25.94
N LYS A 116 -5.51 17.94 -26.92
CA LYS A 116 -6.59 18.92 -26.80
C LYS A 116 -7.55 18.75 -27.96
N LYS A 117 -8.86 18.71 -27.69
CA LYS A 117 -9.91 18.61 -28.69
C LYS A 117 -9.82 19.76 -29.73
N ASP A 118 -9.45 20.93 -29.27
CA ASP A 118 -9.12 22.07 -30.13
C ASP A 118 -7.63 22.03 -30.49
N GLN A 119 -7.32 21.44 -31.61
CA GLN A 119 -5.93 21.27 -32.08
C GLN A 119 -5.15 22.58 -32.24
N SER A 120 -5.86 23.72 -32.44
CA SER A 120 -5.21 25.04 -32.49
C SER A 120 -4.56 25.44 -31.15
N LYS A 121 -4.97 24.80 -30.05
CA LYS A 121 -4.44 25.00 -28.70
C LYS A 121 -3.36 23.97 -28.31
N MET A 122 -3.02 23.05 -29.19
CA MET A 122 -1.87 22.18 -29.05
C MET A 122 -0.59 22.93 -29.45
N GLY A 123 0.54 22.59 -28.84
CA GLY A 123 1.83 23.15 -29.25
C GLY A 123 2.21 22.68 -30.65
N ASN A 124 2.65 21.43 -30.77
CA ASN A 124 2.93 20.82 -32.06
C ASN A 124 2.17 19.49 -32.21
N PRO A 125 1.01 19.47 -32.92
CA PRO A 125 0.23 18.24 -33.08
C PRO A 125 0.99 17.10 -33.75
N ALA A 126 1.99 17.39 -34.58
CA ALA A 126 2.80 16.39 -35.28
C ALA A 126 3.72 15.59 -34.30
N LEU A 127 3.96 16.11 -33.11
CA LEU A 127 4.77 15.45 -32.09
C LEU A 127 3.92 14.60 -31.13
N TYR A 128 2.61 14.69 -31.21
CA TYR A 128 1.73 13.93 -30.33
C TYR A 128 1.90 12.42 -30.56
N GLN A 129 2.12 11.69 -29.46
CA GLN A 129 2.27 10.25 -29.47
C GLN A 129 1.06 9.57 -28.82
N SER A 130 0.88 9.78 -27.50
CA SER A 130 -0.23 9.21 -26.75
C SER A 130 -0.35 9.90 -25.40
N ARG A 131 -1.54 9.93 -24.81
CA ARG A 131 -1.75 10.37 -23.41
C ARG A 131 -0.98 9.53 -22.42
N ALA A 132 -0.73 8.26 -22.76
CA ALA A 132 0.03 7.33 -21.96
C ALA A 132 1.54 7.42 -22.18
N PHE A 133 2.06 8.29 -23.06
CA PHE A 133 3.47 8.33 -23.45
C PHE A 133 4.45 8.36 -22.27
N TYR A 134 4.12 9.09 -21.21
CA TYR A 134 4.93 9.16 -19.98
C TYR A 134 4.33 8.32 -18.83
N LYS A 135 3.48 7.36 -19.13
CA LYS A 135 2.79 6.56 -18.11
C LYS A 135 2.96 5.08 -18.35
N TYR A 136 2.99 4.34 -17.25
CA TYR A 136 2.98 2.88 -17.25
C TYR A 136 2.14 2.37 -16.08
N LYS A 137 1.63 1.18 -16.22
CA LYS A 137 0.97 0.46 -15.13
C LYS A 137 2.01 -0.30 -14.33
N ARG A 138 1.86 -0.30 -13.02
CA ARG A 138 2.74 -1.03 -12.10
C ARG A 138 1.93 -1.69 -11.00
N ASP A 139 2.06 -2.99 -10.89
CA ASP A 139 1.58 -3.73 -9.73
C ASP A 139 2.78 -4.14 -8.87
N LEU A 140 2.78 -3.71 -7.60
CA LEU A 140 3.83 -4.01 -6.66
C LEU A 140 3.36 -5.06 -5.67
N PHE A 141 4.15 -6.10 -5.50
CA PHE A 141 4.01 -7.10 -4.45
C PHE A 141 5.21 -7.02 -3.51
N ARG A 142 4.94 -6.94 -2.23
CA ARG A 142 5.95 -7.03 -1.19
C ARG A 142 5.53 -8.07 -0.17
N PHE A 143 6.44 -8.96 0.16
CA PHE A 143 6.32 -9.86 1.30
C PHE A 143 7.56 -9.74 2.16
N ALA A 144 7.39 -9.66 3.47
CA ALA A 144 8.47 -9.68 4.44
C ALA A 144 8.12 -10.61 5.60
N ALA A 145 9.10 -11.33 6.08
CA ALA A 145 9.00 -12.18 7.26
C ALA A 145 10.22 -11.95 8.13
N ASP A 146 9.99 -11.58 9.38
CA ASP A 146 11.01 -11.28 10.37
C ASP A 146 10.81 -12.12 11.62
N ILE A 147 11.90 -12.65 12.15
CA ILE A 147 11.94 -13.33 13.42
C ILE A 147 12.96 -12.67 14.35
N GLU A 148 12.52 -12.33 15.56
CA GLU A 148 13.37 -11.75 16.61
C GLU A 148 13.46 -12.75 17.77
N GLY A 149 14.65 -12.93 18.32
CA GLY A 149 14.88 -13.76 19.50
C GLY A 149 15.82 -13.07 20.49
N THR A 150 15.87 -13.60 21.71
CA THR A 150 16.78 -13.13 22.76
C THR A 150 17.89 -14.17 22.95
N ILE A 151 19.15 -13.71 22.86
CA ILE A 151 20.33 -14.55 23.12
C ILE A 151 20.66 -14.53 24.61
N TRP A 152 20.68 -13.35 25.23
CA TRP A 152 20.98 -13.18 26.63
C TRP A 152 20.38 -11.87 27.12
N GLN A 153 19.78 -11.89 28.30
CA GLN A 153 19.14 -10.75 29.00
C GLN A 153 18.73 -9.54 28.12
N ASN A 154 19.73 -8.76 27.66
CA ASN A 154 19.54 -7.55 26.87
C ASN A 154 20.06 -7.66 25.41
N ILE A 155 20.56 -8.84 25.00
CA ILE A 155 21.08 -9.06 23.66
C ILE A 155 20.00 -9.78 22.84
N LYS A 156 19.47 -9.09 21.85
CA LYS A 156 18.50 -9.60 20.90
C LYS A 156 19.15 -9.79 19.53
N TRP A 157 18.63 -10.72 18.77
CA TRP A 157 18.94 -10.92 17.38
C TRP A 157 17.67 -10.81 16.55
N ASN A 158 17.81 -10.41 15.33
CA ASN A 158 16.73 -10.38 14.34
C ASN A 158 17.26 -10.95 13.03
N ALA A 159 16.43 -11.75 12.35
CA ALA A 159 16.69 -12.23 11.00
C ALA A 159 15.39 -12.10 10.19
N GLY A 160 15.51 -11.63 8.97
CA GLY A 160 14.35 -11.44 8.12
C GLY A 160 14.64 -11.71 6.66
N LEU A 161 13.58 -12.02 5.93
CA LEU A 161 13.56 -12.17 4.48
C LEU A 161 12.53 -11.22 3.90
N GLY A 162 12.89 -10.55 2.81
CA GLY A 162 11.96 -9.73 2.04
C GLY A 162 11.99 -10.10 0.56
N VAL A 163 10.82 -10.17 -0.05
CA VAL A 163 10.65 -10.33 -1.49
C VAL A 163 9.87 -9.12 -1.99
N LEU A 164 10.38 -8.50 -3.05
CA LEU A 164 9.75 -7.38 -3.73
C LEU A 164 9.63 -7.73 -5.21
N GLY A 165 8.41 -7.71 -5.72
CA GLY A 165 8.09 -7.98 -7.11
C GLY A 165 7.36 -6.81 -7.75
N TYR A 166 7.70 -6.53 -9.01
CA TYR A 166 7.00 -5.57 -9.84
C TYR A 166 6.51 -6.25 -11.10
N MET A 167 5.23 -6.03 -11.43
CA MET A 167 4.69 -6.29 -12.77
C MET A 167 4.47 -4.94 -13.43
N ILE A 168 5.09 -4.75 -14.59
CA ILE A 168 5.01 -3.51 -15.38
C ILE A 168 4.27 -3.84 -16.67
N ASP A 169 3.31 -2.99 -17.01
CA ASP A 169 2.45 -3.17 -18.17
C ASP A 169 2.11 -1.80 -18.78
N GLU A 170 1.50 -1.80 -19.94
CA GLU A 170 1.02 -0.59 -20.60
C GLU A 170 -0.21 -0.03 -19.88
N CYS A 171 -0.34 1.29 -19.88
CA CYS A 171 -1.54 1.95 -19.40
C CYS A 171 -2.72 1.73 -20.34
N ASP A 172 -3.91 1.53 -19.79
CA ASP A 172 -5.14 1.55 -20.56
C ASP A 172 -5.49 2.99 -20.98
N ILE A 173 -5.33 3.28 -22.27
CA ILE A 173 -5.62 4.59 -22.86
C ILE A 173 -7.10 4.96 -22.70
N ALA A 174 -8.01 3.98 -22.78
CA ALA A 174 -9.44 4.23 -22.62
C ALA A 174 -9.76 4.78 -21.22
N MET A 175 -9.01 4.38 -20.22
CA MET A 175 -9.11 4.87 -18.85
C MET A 175 -8.65 6.33 -18.71
N LEU A 176 -7.62 6.73 -19.48
CA LEU A 176 -7.11 8.11 -19.52
C LEU A 176 -8.04 9.06 -20.27
N ASN A 177 -8.75 8.58 -21.28
CA ASN A 177 -9.60 9.39 -22.13
C ASN A 177 -10.93 9.78 -21.48
N GLY A 178 -11.40 9.03 -20.50
CA GLY A 178 -12.71 9.25 -19.90
C GLY A 178 -13.87 9.08 -20.91
N LYS A 179 -15.07 9.47 -20.51
CA LYS A 179 -16.29 9.24 -21.32
C LYS A 179 -16.44 10.18 -22.53
N ASN A 180 -15.73 11.33 -22.56
CA ASN A 180 -15.99 12.42 -23.49
C ASN A 180 -14.78 12.88 -24.31
N GLU A 181 -13.64 12.24 -24.17
CA GLU A 181 -12.44 12.63 -24.91
C GLU A 181 -11.98 11.47 -25.79
N PHE A 182 -11.85 11.75 -27.06
CA PHE A 182 -11.35 10.80 -28.05
C PHE A 182 -9.85 11.02 -28.24
N ASP A 183 -9.06 9.97 -28.00
CA ASP A 183 -7.66 9.89 -28.38
C ASP A 183 -7.55 8.99 -29.62
N PRO A 184 -7.00 9.47 -30.73
CA PRO A 184 -6.91 8.69 -31.97
C PRO A 184 -5.83 7.59 -31.93
N ASN A 185 -4.95 7.54 -30.90
CA ASN A 185 -3.79 6.63 -30.84
C ASN A 185 -3.91 5.62 -29.69
#